data_ab7c04c1bf3121e9ef6a44f343262356
#
_entry.id   ab7c04c1bf3121e9ef6a44f343262356
#
_cell.length_a   1.000
_cell.length_b   1.000
_cell.length_c   1.000
_cell.angle_alpha   90.00
_cell.angle_beta   90.00
_cell.angle_gamma   90.00
#
_symmetry.space_group_name_H-M   'P 1'
#
loop_
_entity.id
_entity.type
_entity.pdbx_description
1 polymer ?
#
loop_
_entity_poly.entity_id
_entity_poly.type
_entity_poly.pdbx_seq_one_letter_code
_entity_poly.pdbx_strand_id
1 'polypeptide(L)'
;MSVCLKDTGSFCAYWRKEPRNRKASAIMANTIELKQQIQQGAYDAAFVKLYGVDVDVNAQRERYISVIDQFENEFGSGRSVRLYSAPGRTEIGGNHTDHNNGVVLAGSVNLDIVAVVSPNEENIIRVK
;
A
#
# COMPACT_ATOMS: atom_id res chain seq x y z
N MET A 1 -4.71 -8.23 -1.27
CA MET A 1 -4.16 -8.21 -2.63
C MET A 1 -2.65 -8.21 -2.51
N SER A 2 -1.99 -9.20 -3.07
CA SER A 2 -0.54 -9.34 -3.00
C SER A 2 0.05 -9.19 -4.39
N VAL A 3 1.08 -8.37 -4.54
CA VAL A 3 1.67 -8.05 -5.85
C VAL A 3 3.17 -8.32 -5.82
N CYS A 4 3.68 -9.04 -6.81
CA CYS A 4 5.11 -9.22 -7.03
C CYS A 4 5.51 -8.49 -8.31
N LEU A 5 6.33 -7.44 -8.20
CA LEU A 5 6.72 -6.57 -9.31
C LEU A 5 8.22 -6.67 -9.61
N LYS A 6 8.59 -6.56 -10.88
CA LYS A 6 9.97 -6.26 -11.27
C LYS A 6 10.21 -4.76 -11.15
N ASP A 7 11.36 -4.40 -10.67
CA ASP A 7 11.80 -3.00 -10.51
C ASP A 7 12.10 -2.37 -11.89
N THR A 8 11.05 -2.15 -12.68
CA THR A 8 11.13 -1.36 -13.90
C THR A 8 10.58 0.02 -13.59
N GLY A 9 11.43 1.04 -13.54
CA GLY A 9 11.13 2.43 -13.18
C GLY A 9 10.03 3.15 -13.99
N SER A 10 8.98 2.45 -14.39
CA SER A 10 7.98 2.94 -15.34
C SER A 10 6.53 2.90 -14.90
N PHE A 11 6.22 2.64 -13.63
CA PHE A 11 4.81 2.59 -13.19
C PHE A 11 4.42 3.75 -12.27
N CYS A 12 4.82 4.97 -12.62
CA CYS A 12 4.42 6.18 -11.90
C CYS A 12 3.93 7.27 -12.85
N ALA A 13 3.05 6.94 -13.79
CA ALA A 13 2.59 7.90 -14.80
C ALA A 13 1.33 8.69 -14.43
N TYR A 14 0.74 8.52 -13.23
CA TYR A 14 -0.49 9.22 -12.86
C TYR A 14 -0.46 9.99 -11.53
N TRP A 15 0.69 10.08 -10.87
CA TRP A 15 0.85 10.98 -9.73
C TRP A 15 1.68 12.18 -10.15
N ARG A 16 1.06 13.37 -10.06
CA ARG A 16 1.65 14.68 -10.32
C ARG A 16 3.13 14.71 -9.89
N LYS A 17 4.02 15.23 -10.75
CA LYS A 17 5.42 15.55 -10.45
C LYS A 17 5.51 16.44 -9.21
N GLU A 18 5.49 15.86 -8.03
CA GLU A 18 6.07 16.51 -6.87
C GLU A 18 7.59 16.36 -6.93
N PRO A 19 8.36 17.37 -6.55
CA PRO A 19 9.81 17.31 -6.64
C PRO A 19 10.29 16.11 -5.83
N ARG A 20 11.11 15.26 -6.45
CA ARG A 20 11.74 14.07 -5.88
C ARG A 20 12.69 14.46 -4.75
N ASN A 21 12.18 14.87 -3.63
CA ASN A 21 12.98 15.08 -2.42
C ASN A 21 12.30 14.53 -1.17
N ARG A 22 11.53 13.46 -1.31
CA ARG A 22 11.29 12.55 -0.21
C ARG A 22 12.16 11.33 -0.45
N LYS A 23 13.28 11.25 0.25
CA LYS A 23 13.83 9.98 0.70
C LYS A 23 12.78 9.33 1.61
N ALA A 24 11.68 8.86 1.03
CA ALA A 24 11.01 7.72 1.57
C ALA A 24 12.06 6.62 1.42
N SER A 25 12.87 6.41 2.44
CA SER A 25 13.56 5.14 2.60
C SER A 25 12.45 4.12 2.78
N ALA A 26 11.93 3.63 1.67
CA ALA A 26 11.08 2.45 1.67
C ALA A 26 12.01 1.34 2.13
N ILE A 27 12.03 1.12 3.44
CA ILE A 27 12.80 0.05 4.07
C ILE A 27 12.20 -1.21 3.48
N MET A 28 12.95 -1.87 2.61
CA MET A 28 12.64 -3.22 2.20
C MET A 28 12.96 -4.08 3.41
N ALA A 29 11.93 -4.59 4.06
CA ALA A 29 12.07 -5.47 5.18
C ALA A 29 11.76 -6.92 4.76
N ASN A 30 12.42 -7.87 5.40
CA ASN A 30 12.05 -9.27 5.31
C ASN A 30 10.65 -9.47 5.92
N THR A 31 9.80 -10.32 5.33
CA THR A 31 8.43 -10.56 5.81
C THR A 31 8.40 -10.96 7.28
N ILE A 32 9.34 -11.77 7.75
CA ILE A 32 9.42 -12.22 9.14
C ILE A 32 9.71 -11.05 10.08
N GLU A 33 10.73 -10.26 9.75
CA GLU A 33 11.10 -9.07 10.51
C GLU A 33 9.98 -8.03 10.53
N LEU A 34 9.33 -7.83 9.39
CA LEU A 34 8.24 -6.89 9.24
C LEU A 34 7.04 -7.25 10.12
N LYS A 35 6.67 -8.53 10.18
CA LYS A 35 5.62 -9.01 11.10
C LYS A 35 5.98 -8.74 12.56
N GLN A 36 7.22 -8.99 12.96
CA GLN A 36 7.68 -8.72 14.33
C GLN A 36 7.61 -7.22 14.64
N GLN A 37 8.05 -6.36 13.74
CA GLN A 37 7.98 -4.90 13.91
C GLN A 37 6.54 -4.41 14.04
N ILE A 38 5.61 -4.95 13.23
CA ILE A 38 4.19 -4.62 13.34
C ILE A 38 3.62 -5.06 14.69
N GLN A 39 3.94 -6.29 15.13
CA GLN A 39 3.50 -6.80 16.44
C GLN A 39 4.02 -5.96 17.61
N GLN A 40 5.26 -5.48 17.53
CA GLN A 40 5.89 -4.62 18.53
C GLN A 40 5.37 -3.17 18.51
N GLY A 41 4.50 -2.82 17.56
CA GLY A 41 3.91 -1.48 17.47
C GLY A 41 4.76 -0.43 16.77
N ALA A 42 5.81 -0.83 16.05
CA ALA A 42 6.67 0.11 15.33
C ALA A 42 5.91 0.94 14.27
N TYR A 43 4.75 0.46 13.82
CA TYR A 43 3.92 1.11 12.79
C TYR A 43 2.67 1.81 13.34
N ASP A 44 2.45 1.83 14.66
CA ASP A 44 1.24 2.39 15.27
C ASP A 44 1.02 3.86 14.92
N ALA A 45 2.07 4.65 14.98
CA ALA A 45 2.00 6.06 14.59
C ALA A 45 1.63 6.24 13.10
N ALA A 46 2.07 5.32 12.25
CA ALA A 46 1.70 5.32 10.84
C ALA A 46 0.22 4.93 10.65
N PHE A 47 -0.29 3.97 11.41
CA PHE A 47 -1.70 3.59 11.37
C PHE A 47 -2.62 4.72 11.83
N VAL A 48 -2.27 5.39 12.93
CA VAL A 48 -3.01 6.58 13.40
C VAL A 48 -3.00 7.67 12.33
N LYS A 49 -1.88 7.89 11.67
CA LYS A 49 -1.78 8.89 10.59
C LYS A 49 -2.61 8.53 9.35
N LEU A 50 -2.72 7.25 9.01
CA LEU A 50 -3.44 6.77 7.82
C LEU A 50 -4.95 6.67 8.06
N TYR A 51 -5.36 6.20 9.22
CA TYR A 51 -6.75 5.82 9.51
C TYR A 51 -7.46 6.74 10.51
N GLY A 52 -6.74 7.69 11.09
CA GLY A 52 -7.27 8.63 12.06
C GLY A 52 -7.00 8.25 13.51
N VAL A 53 -7.29 9.18 14.42
CA VAL A 53 -6.95 9.04 15.87
C VAL A 53 -7.81 8.00 16.59
N ASP A 54 -9.00 7.72 16.07
CA ASP A 54 -9.96 6.75 16.67
C ASP A 54 -9.78 5.34 16.10
N VAL A 55 -8.70 5.08 15.37
CA VAL A 55 -8.45 3.77 14.76
C VAL A 55 -8.13 2.71 15.82
N ASP A 56 -8.73 1.53 15.67
CA ASP A 56 -8.27 0.36 16.43
C ASP A 56 -6.93 -0.12 15.83
N VAL A 57 -5.86 0.27 16.49
CA VAL A 57 -4.49 -0.04 16.08
C VAL A 57 -4.24 -1.56 16.09
N ASN A 58 -4.83 -2.30 17.05
CA ASN A 58 -4.65 -3.75 17.11
C ASN A 58 -5.32 -4.44 15.92
N ALA A 59 -6.53 -4.04 15.57
CA ALA A 59 -7.20 -4.53 14.38
C ALA A 59 -6.40 -4.24 13.11
N GLN A 60 -5.74 -3.08 13.00
CA GLN A 60 -4.87 -2.79 11.87
C GLN A 60 -3.60 -3.66 11.85
N ARG A 61 -2.97 -3.89 13.01
CA ARG A 61 -1.83 -4.81 13.11
C ARG A 61 -2.19 -6.21 12.59
N GLU A 62 -3.31 -6.78 13.08
CA GLU A 62 -3.80 -8.08 12.65
C GLU A 62 -4.09 -8.12 11.16
N ARG A 63 -4.73 -7.08 10.62
CA ARG A 63 -5.04 -6.95 9.20
C ARG A 63 -3.78 -6.97 8.34
N TYR A 64 -2.77 -6.18 8.69
CA TYR A 64 -1.51 -6.11 7.94
C TYR A 64 -0.72 -7.42 8.04
N ILE A 65 -0.68 -8.04 9.21
CA ILE A 65 -0.04 -9.36 9.40
C ILE A 65 -0.75 -10.41 8.55
N SER A 66 -2.08 -10.43 8.55
CA SER A 66 -2.85 -11.37 7.73
C SER A 66 -2.53 -11.24 6.23
N VAL A 67 -2.36 -10.02 5.71
CA VAL A 67 -1.99 -9.81 4.29
C VAL A 67 -0.56 -10.30 4.03
N ILE A 68 0.37 -10.13 4.97
CA ILE A 68 1.73 -10.66 4.86
C ILE A 68 1.71 -12.20 4.89
N ASP A 69 0.90 -12.82 5.75
CA ASP A 69 0.76 -14.28 5.81
C ASP A 69 0.19 -14.85 4.50
N GLN A 70 -0.81 -14.19 3.91
CA GLN A 70 -1.32 -14.55 2.60
C GLN A 70 -0.25 -14.44 1.51
N PHE A 71 0.56 -13.37 1.56
CA PHE A 71 1.69 -13.22 0.64
C PHE A 71 2.72 -14.36 0.81
N GLU A 72 3.06 -14.74 2.05
CA GLU A 72 4.01 -15.81 2.32
C GLU A 72 3.49 -17.18 1.84
N ASN A 73 2.20 -17.42 1.96
CA ASN A 73 1.56 -18.66 1.48
C ASN A 73 1.64 -18.80 -0.05
N GLU A 74 1.56 -17.68 -0.78
CA GLU A 74 1.58 -17.70 -2.26
C GLU A 74 2.99 -17.60 -2.86
N PHE A 75 3.87 -16.82 -2.22
CA PHE A 75 5.17 -16.46 -2.79
C PHE A 75 6.38 -16.90 -1.97
N GLY A 76 6.15 -17.51 -0.81
CA GLY A 76 7.19 -17.97 0.13
C GLY A 76 7.56 -16.91 1.16
N SER A 77 8.00 -17.41 2.33
CA SER A 77 8.42 -16.57 3.45
C SER A 77 9.85 -16.03 3.28
N GLY A 78 10.19 -15.03 4.07
CA GLY A 78 11.55 -14.47 4.10
C GLY A 78 11.90 -13.56 2.92
N ARG A 79 10.95 -13.23 2.06
CA ARG A 79 11.17 -12.30 0.93
C ARG A 79 11.24 -10.86 1.40
N SER A 80 12.04 -10.08 0.68
CA SER A 80 12.08 -8.64 0.85
C SER A 80 10.81 -8.01 0.26
N VAL A 81 10.05 -7.27 1.07
CA VAL A 81 8.74 -6.73 0.69
C VAL A 81 8.59 -5.25 1.06
N ARG A 82 7.61 -4.63 0.43
CA ARG A 82 7.09 -3.30 0.79
C ARG A 82 5.58 -3.39 1.01
N LEU A 83 5.09 -2.63 1.96
CA LEU A 83 3.65 -2.46 2.19
C LEU A 83 3.15 -1.18 1.52
N TYR A 84 1.98 -1.29 0.93
CA TYR A 84 1.27 -0.16 0.34
C TYR A 84 -0.16 -0.13 0.84
N SER A 85 -0.66 1.08 1.08
CA SER A 85 -2.06 1.36 1.34
C SER A 85 -2.55 2.31 0.26
N ALA A 86 -3.60 1.92 -0.43
CA ALA A 86 -4.24 2.71 -1.47
C ALA A 86 -5.68 3.02 -1.04
N PRO A 87 -5.98 4.26 -0.62
CA PRO A 87 -7.31 4.63 -0.17
C PRO A 87 -8.32 4.57 -1.31
N GLY A 88 -9.54 4.20 -0.97
CA GLY A 88 -10.69 4.40 -1.83
C GLY A 88 -11.02 5.89 -2.00
N ARG A 89 -11.89 6.18 -2.94
CA ARG A 89 -12.44 7.52 -3.12
C ARG A 89 -13.96 7.48 -3.12
N THR A 90 -14.58 8.56 -2.66
CA THR A 90 -15.97 8.85 -2.90
C THR A 90 -16.08 10.04 -3.84
N GLU A 91 -17.00 9.98 -4.76
CA GLU A 91 -17.33 11.10 -5.63
C GLU A 91 -18.51 11.87 -5.02
N ILE A 92 -18.27 13.16 -4.76
CA ILE A 92 -19.24 14.04 -4.11
C ILE A 92 -20.09 14.75 -5.18
N GLY A 93 -19.49 15.02 -6.33
CA GLY A 93 -20.16 15.64 -7.46
C GLY A 93 -19.35 15.56 -8.74
N GLY A 94 -20.03 15.70 -9.90
CA GLY A 94 -19.38 15.67 -11.22
C GLY A 94 -19.56 14.36 -11.99
N ASN A 95 -19.92 13.27 -11.36
CA ASN A 95 -20.36 11.99 -11.94
C ASN A 95 -19.55 11.53 -13.17
N HIS A 96 -18.22 11.31 -13.00
CA HIS A 96 -17.30 10.82 -14.04
C HIS A 96 -17.21 11.71 -15.30
N THR A 97 -17.31 13.02 -15.15
CA THR A 97 -17.20 13.95 -16.28
C THR A 97 -15.75 14.41 -16.55
N ASP A 98 -14.78 13.99 -15.72
CA ASP A 98 -13.38 14.38 -15.81
C ASP A 98 -12.72 14.00 -17.15
N HIS A 99 -13.08 12.87 -17.73
CA HIS A 99 -12.60 12.44 -19.06
C HIS A 99 -13.21 13.23 -20.24
N ASN A 100 -14.27 13.99 -19.98
CA ASN A 100 -14.92 14.89 -20.95
C ASN A 100 -14.63 16.38 -20.64
N ASN A 101 -13.53 16.70 -19.97
CA ASN A 101 -13.18 18.03 -19.50
C ASN A 101 -14.19 18.65 -18.49
N GLY A 102 -15.00 17.84 -17.85
CA GLY A 102 -15.87 18.24 -16.76
C GLY A 102 -15.12 18.38 -15.45
N VAL A 103 -15.75 19.03 -14.48
CA VAL A 103 -15.23 19.22 -13.13
C VAL A 103 -15.83 18.18 -12.21
N VAL A 104 -14.97 17.50 -11.44
CA VAL A 104 -15.38 16.54 -10.41
C VAL A 104 -14.89 16.98 -9.04
N LEU A 105 -15.70 16.72 -8.03
CA LEU A 105 -15.34 16.84 -6.63
C LEU A 105 -15.32 15.45 -6.01
N ALA A 106 -14.14 14.98 -5.62
CA ALA A 106 -13.96 13.68 -4.99
C ALA A 106 -13.13 13.82 -3.71
N GLY A 107 -13.43 12.98 -2.73
CA GLY A 107 -12.66 12.87 -1.49
C GLY A 107 -12.12 11.44 -1.30
N SER A 108 -10.94 11.31 -0.72
CA SER A 108 -10.47 10.00 -0.26
C SER A 108 -11.25 9.56 0.98
N VAL A 109 -11.45 8.24 1.10
CA VAL A 109 -12.08 7.61 2.26
C VAL A 109 -11.05 6.80 3.04
N ASN A 110 -11.35 6.49 4.30
CA ASN A 110 -10.48 5.68 5.15
C ASN A 110 -10.61 4.16 4.92
N LEU A 111 -11.33 3.77 3.88
CA LEU A 111 -11.35 2.40 3.37
C LEU A 111 -10.26 2.27 2.30
N ASP A 112 -9.38 1.31 2.47
CA ASP A 112 -8.22 1.13 1.59
C ASP A 112 -8.00 -0.32 1.17
N ILE A 113 -7.20 -0.47 0.13
CA ILE A 113 -6.61 -1.75 -0.27
C ILE A 113 -5.18 -1.77 0.25
N VAL A 114 -4.85 -2.78 1.06
CA VAL A 114 -3.49 -3.05 1.50
C VAL A 114 -2.84 -4.04 0.53
N ALA A 115 -1.62 -3.74 0.10
CA ALA A 115 -0.86 -4.62 -0.76
C ALA A 115 0.54 -4.88 -0.19
N VAL A 116 0.98 -6.14 -0.30
CA VAL A 116 2.36 -6.57 -0.05
C VAL A 116 3.02 -6.79 -1.40
N VAL A 117 4.13 -6.14 -1.64
CA VAL A 117 4.82 -6.14 -2.93
C VAL A 117 6.27 -6.57 -2.75
N SER A 118 6.69 -7.55 -3.54
CA SER A 118 8.09 -8.01 -3.62
C SER A 118 8.59 -7.88 -5.05
N PRO A 119 9.85 -7.49 -5.27
CA PRO A 119 10.45 -7.55 -6.58
C PRO A 119 10.59 -9.01 -7.03
N ASN A 120 10.52 -9.23 -8.34
CA ASN A 120 10.91 -10.48 -8.97
C ASN A 120 11.88 -10.20 -10.13
N GLU A 121 12.61 -11.20 -10.57
CA GLU A 121 13.55 -11.08 -11.69
C GLU A 121 12.89 -11.36 -13.05
N GLU A 122 11.60 -11.69 -13.05
CA GLU A 122 10.81 -11.98 -14.23
C GLU A 122 10.19 -10.68 -14.79
N ASN A 123 9.98 -10.61 -16.11
CA ASN A 123 9.30 -9.46 -16.74
C ASN A 123 7.78 -9.58 -16.68
N ILE A 124 7.24 -10.07 -15.58
CA ILE A 124 5.80 -10.27 -15.38
C ILE A 124 5.36 -9.71 -14.03
N ILE A 125 4.10 -9.31 -13.96
CA ILE A 125 3.44 -8.95 -12.71
C ILE A 125 2.53 -10.11 -12.32
N ARG A 126 2.71 -10.61 -11.10
CA ARG A 126 1.81 -11.62 -10.51
C ARG A 126 0.99 -10.98 -9.43
N VAL A 127 -0.33 -11.11 -9.52
CA VAL A 127 -1.30 -10.56 -8.56
C VAL A 127 -2.16 -11.70 -8.04
N LYS A 128 -2.37 -11.72 -6.74
CA LYS A 128 -3.23 -12.67 -6.04
C LYS A 128 -4.18 -11.95 -5.07
#